data_14432ae7994f2486799fe1c52ff1b1d0
#
_entry.id   14432ae7994f2486799fe1c52ff1b1d0
#
_cell.length_a   1.000
_cell.length_b   1.000
_cell.length_c   1.000
_cell.angle_alpha   90.00
_cell.angle_beta   90.00
_cell.angle_gamma   90.00
#
_symmetry.space_group_name_H-M   'P 1'
#
loop_
_entity.id
_entity.type
_entity.pdbx_description
1 polymer ?
#
loop_
_entity_poly.entity_id
_entity_poly.type
_entity_poly.pdbx_seq_one_letter_code
_entity_poly.pdbx_strand_id
1 'polypeptide(L)'
;MSLGRPWIHDLPGKLHEAALYGYQGIELFFDDLDCLAQTCHNGSHIEAAYHVRELCETLHLSIICLQPFGFYEGLLDRNEHERLVTEKLPRWFHLSRILGTDMIQIPSNFLPADPDTGAARTTGDKDLIVSDLRRVADLGLQQKPSPIRFVYESLAWSNHINTWEECWDVVQRVDRPNFGICLDTYNIAGRVYADPASPTGKTPNADADMHNSLARLRSRTSNTAINISKIFYVQVVDGERLSSPLDENHPFHVPGQPTRMNWSRNARLFPFEQDLGGYLPVLDIAKIIFNDIGFQGWVSLELFSRTLAEPGPLTVREHARRGRVSWNKLVGVLGLRESYPCGYLGGYSLSTWTSGADSTVQHRL
;
A
#
# COMPACT_ATOMS: atom_id res chain seq x y z
N MET A 1 8.86 1.06 -6.08
CA MET A 1 9.57 1.02 -4.76
C MET A 1 9.88 -0.41 -4.34
N SER A 2 8.95 -1.35 -4.41
CA SER A 2 9.09 -2.71 -3.83
C SER A 2 10.10 -3.65 -4.51
N LEU A 3 10.61 -3.29 -5.68
CA LEU A 3 11.63 -4.06 -6.40
C LEU A 3 13.01 -3.38 -6.40
N GLY A 4 13.10 -2.14 -5.93
CA GLY A 4 14.32 -1.36 -5.86
C GLY A 4 14.06 0.13 -5.62
N ARG A 5 15.00 0.84 -5.01
CA ARG A 5 14.87 2.29 -4.77
C ARG A 5 14.89 3.05 -6.11
N PRO A 6 14.03 4.08 -6.31
CA PRO A 6 13.92 4.80 -7.59
C PRO A 6 15.23 5.42 -8.08
N TRP A 7 16.04 5.94 -7.15
CA TRP A 7 17.32 6.60 -7.45
C TRP A 7 18.50 5.64 -7.64
N ILE A 8 18.26 4.32 -7.55
CA ILE A 8 19.27 3.27 -7.74
C ILE A 8 18.87 2.34 -8.90
N HIS A 9 17.60 2.02 -9.01
CA HIS A 9 17.06 1.07 -9.98
C HIS A 9 15.99 1.76 -10.83
N ASP A 10 16.16 1.72 -12.14
CA ASP A 10 15.22 2.34 -13.08
C ASP A 10 13.87 1.62 -13.10
N LEU A 11 12.83 2.40 -13.38
CA LEU A 11 11.47 1.89 -13.41
C LEU A 11 11.23 0.87 -14.53
N PRO A 12 11.72 1.07 -15.78
CA PRO A 12 11.59 0.08 -16.84
C PRO A 12 12.12 -1.31 -16.46
N GLY A 13 13.31 -1.38 -15.86
CA GLY A 13 13.88 -2.64 -15.37
C GLY A 13 13.01 -3.33 -14.34
N LYS A 14 12.41 -2.58 -13.41
CA LYS A 14 11.46 -3.12 -12.42
C LYS A 14 10.21 -3.69 -13.08
N LEU A 15 9.66 -3.00 -14.08
CA LEU A 15 8.47 -3.46 -14.81
C LEU A 15 8.74 -4.74 -15.59
N HIS A 16 9.91 -4.87 -16.22
CA HIS A 16 10.31 -6.09 -16.90
C HIS A 16 10.44 -7.28 -15.95
N GLU A 17 11.11 -7.10 -14.82
CA GLU A 17 11.24 -8.19 -13.84
C GLU A 17 9.89 -8.53 -13.19
N ALA A 18 9.02 -7.55 -12.95
CA ALA A 18 7.65 -7.83 -12.47
C ALA A 18 6.89 -8.71 -13.47
N ALA A 19 6.89 -8.35 -14.76
CA ALA A 19 6.24 -9.14 -15.81
C ALA A 19 6.85 -10.54 -15.95
N LEU A 20 8.19 -10.64 -15.91
CA LEU A 20 8.92 -11.91 -16.01
C LEU A 20 8.52 -12.89 -14.89
N TYR A 21 8.29 -12.40 -13.67
CA TYR A 21 7.86 -13.22 -12.54
C TYR A 21 6.33 -13.37 -12.44
N GLY A 22 5.58 -12.93 -13.44
CA GLY A 22 4.14 -13.18 -13.57
C GLY A 22 3.27 -12.33 -12.67
N TYR A 23 3.73 -11.14 -12.27
CA TYR A 23 2.86 -10.13 -11.69
C TYR A 23 1.89 -9.62 -12.75
N GLN A 24 0.67 -9.30 -12.33
CA GLN A 24 -0.41 -8.86 -13.23
C GLN A 24 -0.63 -7.35 -13.18
N GLY A 25 -0.06 -6.68 -12.17
CA GLY A 25 -0.22 -5.24 -12.00
C GLY A 25 0.81 -4.65 -11.06
N ILE A 26 0.78 -3.33 -11.01
CA ILE A 26 1.65 -2.53 -10.15
C ILE A 26 0.86 -1.42 -9.45
N GLU A 27 1.27 -1.08 -8.25
CA GLU A 27 1.06 0.25 -7.68
C GLU A 27 2.19 1.15 -8.16
N LEU A 28 1.86 2.22 -8.87
CA LEU A 28 2.89 3.16 -9.33
C LEU A 28 3.20 4.18 -8.25
N PHE A 29 4.40 4.09 -7.69
CA PHE A 29 4.89 5.07 -6.73
C PHE A 29 5.38 6.32 -7.45
N PHE A 30 4.95 7.51 -7.00
CA PHE A 30 5.23 8.76 -7.67
C PHE A 30 6.74 9.05 -7.81
N ASP A 31 7.55 8.67 -6.80
CA ASP A 31 9.00 8.83 -6.87
C ASP A 31 9.64 8.03 -8.03
N ASP A 32 9.09 6.86 -8.36
CA ASP A 32 9.53 6.08 -9.52
C ASP A 32 9.22 6.80 -10.84
N LEU A 33 8.04 7.42 -10.93
CA LEU A 33 7.65 8.23 -12.09
C LEU A 33 8.50 9.51 -12.19
N ASP A 34 8.74 10.17 -11.06
CA ASP A 34 9.56 11.39 -11.01
C ASP A 34 11.01 11.10 -11.41
N CYS A 35 11.63 10.03 -10.87
CA CYS A 35 12.97 9.63 -11.28
C CYS A 35 13.04 9.34 -12.79
N LEU A 36 12.06 8.65 -13.37
CA LEU A 36 11.99 8.42 -14.81
C LEU A 36 11.84 9.73 -15.58
N ALA A 37 11.00 10.65 -15.10
CA ALA A 37 10.83 11.96 -15.71
C ALA A 37 12.15 12.75 -15.74
N GLN A 38 12.87 12.79 -14.60
CA GLN A 38 14.14 13.51 -14.48
C GLN A 38 15.25 12.89 -15.35
N THR A 39 15.35 11.56 -15.38
CA THR A 39 16.45 10.87 -16.05
C THR A 39 16.26 10.71 -17.56
N CYS A 40 15.02 10.55 -18.03
CA CYS A 40 14.73 10.19 -19.42
C CYS A 40 13.86 11.19 -20.18
N HIS A 41 13.16 12.11 -19.48
CA HIS A 41 12.13 12.97 -20.08
C HIS A 41 12.27 14.45 -19.70
N ASN A 42 13.47 14.92 -19.42
CA ASN A 42 13.78 16.33 -19.09
C ASN A 42 12.86 16.93 -18.00
N GLY A 43 12.46 16.12 -17.02
CA GLY A 43 11.55 16.51 -15.94
C GLY A 43 10.05 16.46 -16.29
N SER A 44 9.68 16.00 -17.50
CA SER A 44 8.29 15.90 -17.93
C SER A 44 7.59 14.66 -17.36
N HIS A 45 6.79 14.82 -16.31
CA HIS A 45 5.95 13.74 -15.78
C HIS A 45 4.91 13.23 -16.79
N ILE A 46 4.47 14.10 -17.72
CA ILE A 46 3.51 13.73 -18.76
C ILE A 46 4.12 12.72 -19.73
N GLU A 47 5.32 13.00 -20.24
CA GLU A 47 6.05 12.08 -21.15
C GLU A 47 6.44 10.79 -20.43
N ALA A 48 6.89 10.88 -19.18
CA ALA A 48 7.18 9.71 -18.36
C ALA A 48 5.92 8.84 -18.14
N ALA A 49 4.77 9.45 -17.91
CA ALA A 49 3.51 8.72 -17.74
C ALA A 49 3.07 7.99 -19.03
N TYR A 50 3.23 8.60 -20.21
CA TYR A 50 2.99 7.92 -21.49
C TYR A 50 3.95 6.75 -21.67
N HIS A 51 5.24 6.94 -21.39
CA HIS A 51 6.25 5.87 -21.46
C HIS A 51 5.90 4.68 -20.53
N VAL A 52 5.54 4.96 -19.26
CA VAL A 52 5.14 3.92 -18.31
C VAL A 52 3.89 3.19 -18.81
N ARG A 53 2.90 3.93 -19.33
CA ARG A 53 1.66 3.35 -19.87
C ARG A 53 1.95 2.38 -21.01
N GLU A 54 2.70 2.82 -22.02
CA GLU A 54 3.08 2.01 -23.20
C GLU A 54 3.85 0.75 -22.79
N LEU A 55 4.81 0.90 -21.88
CA LEU A 55 5.59 -0.22 -21.36
C LEU A 55 4.72 -1.21 -20.59
N CYS A 56 3.84 -0.75 -19.72
CA CYS A 56 2.91 -1.62 -19.00
C CYS A 56 1.96 -2.36 -19.94
N GLU A 57 1.45 -1.70 -20.98
CA GLU A 57 0.62 -2.35 -22.01
C GLU A 57 1.39 -3.45 -22.74
N THR A 58 2.64 -3.17 -23.15
CA THR A 58 3.53 -4.14 -23.82
C THR A 58 3.82 -5.35 -22.90
N LEU A 59 3.99 -5.11 -21.61
CA LEU A 59 4.29 -6.12 -20.60
C LEU A 59 3.03 -6.77 -20.01
N HIS A 60 1.84 -6.38 -20.44
CA HIS A 60 0.55 -6.82 -19.91
C HIS A 60 0.38 -6.57 -18.40
N LEU A 61 0.93 -5.50 -17.89
CA LEU A 61 0.79 -5.06 -16.51
C LEU A 61 -0.33 -4.02 -16.37
N SER A 62 -1.22 -4.21 -15.43
CA SER A 62 -2.20 -3.19 -15.03
C SER A 62 -1.59 -2.19 -14.06
N ILE A 63 -1.86 -0.90 -14.23
CA ILE A 63 -1.52 0.12 -13.21
C ILE A 63 -2.74 0.27 -12.31
N ILE A 64 -2.69 -0.30 -11.09
CA ILE A 64 -3.85 -0.35 -10.20
C ILE A 64 -4.11 0.96 -9.49
N CYS A 65 -3.06 1.70 -9.13
CA CYS A 65 -3.20 3.04 -8.56
C CYS A 65 -1.93 3.88 -8.78
N LEU A 66 -2.08 5.19 -8.65
CA LEU A 66 -0.99 6.16 -8.48
C LEU A 66 -0.87 6.54 -7.00
N GLN A 67 0.32 6.44 -6.39
CA GLN A 67 0.55 6.68 -4.97
C GLN A 67 1.92 7.34 -4.69
N PRO A 68 2.12 7.94 -3.50
CA PRO A 68 1.11 8.38 -2.53
C PRO A 68 0.68 9.84 -2.76
N PHE A 69 -0.61 10.15 -2.71
CA PHE A 69 -1.08 11.53 -2.58
C PHE A 69 -1.02 11.93 -1.10
N GLY A 70 0.19 12.10 -0.58
CA GLY A 70 0.44 12.28 0.84
C GLY A 70 0.25 13.70 1.36
N PHE A 71 0.18 13.81 2.71
CA PHE A 71 0.10 15.04 3.49
C PHE A 71 -1.12 15.90 3.17
N TYR A 72 -2.27 15.27 2.98
CA TYR A 72 -3.44 15.97 2.47
C TYR A 72 -4.45 16.35 3.58
N GLU A 73 -4.95 15.37 4.33
CA GLU A 73 -6.04 15.58 5.27
C GLU A 73 -5.56 16.16 6.61
N GLY A 74 -6.43 16.92 7.27
CA GLY A 74 -6.20 17.45 8.60
C GLY A 74 -5.10 18.51 8.69
N LEU A 75 -4.68 19.12 7.59
CA LEU A 75 -3.71 20.21 7.60
C LEU A 75 -4.26 21.42 8.31
N LEU A 76 -3.50 21.99 9.25
CA LEU A 76 -3.84 23.25 9.93
C LEU A 76 -3.64 24.47 9.03
N ASP A 77 -2.62 24.42 8.14
CA ASP A 77 -2.46 25.42 7.08
C ASP A 77 -3.49 25.18 5.96
N ARG A 78 -4.59 25.93 6.02
CA ARG A 78 -5.68 25.79 5.03
C ARG A 78 -5.31 26.37 3.66
N ASN A 79 -4.35 27.27 3.57
CA ASN A 79 -3.84 27.78 2.29
C ASN A 79 -3.04 26.69 1.57
N GLU A 80 -2.17 25.98 2.31
CA GLU A 80 -1.46 24.83 1.75
C GLU A 80 -2.45 23.72 1.32
N HIS A 81 -3.44 23.42 2.15
CA HIS A 81 -4.49 22.46 1.78
C HIS A 81 -5.20 22.89 0.48
N GLU A 82 -5.57 24.18 0.34
CA GLU A 82 -6.20 24.69 -0.88
C GLU A 82 -5.29 24.54 -2.10
N ARG A 83 -4.00 24.81 -1.93
CA ARG A 83 -3.01 24.63 -3.00
C ARG A 83 -2.87 23.18 -3.44
N LEU A 84 -2.92 22.22 -2.52
CA LEU A 84 -2.95 20.79 -2.87
C LEU A 84 -4.17 20.44 -3.73
N VAL A 85 -5.33 21.02 -3.44
CA VAL A 85 -6.57 20.76 -4.17
C VAL A 85 -6.57 21.46 -5.54
N THR A 86 -6.06 22.67 -5.64
CA THR A 86 -6.17 23.48 -6.86
C THR A 86 -5.00 23.30 -7.82
N GLU A 87 -3.82 22.91 -7.34
CA GLU A 87 -2.62 22.75 -8.16
C GLU A 87 -2.17 21.28 -8.28
N LYS A 88 -2.00 20.57 -7.15
CA LYS A 88 -1.46 19.20 -7.16
C LYS A 88 -2.50 18.20 -7.68
N LEU A 89 -3.72 18.23 -7.16
CA LEU A 89 -4.76 17.26 -7.48
C LEU A 89 -5.14 17.23 -8.97
N PRO A 90 -5.32 18.37 -9.69
CA PRO A 90 -5.58 18.36 -11.13
C PRO A 90 -4.47 17.70 -11.95
N ARG A 91 -3.20 17.90 -11.57
CA ARG A 91 -2.06 17.21 -12.20
C ARG A 91 -2.13 15.71 -11.97
N TRP A 92 -2.50 15.26 -10.78
CA TRP A 92 -2.66 13.85 -10.45
C TRP A 92 -3.82 13.22 -11.21
N PHE A 93 -4.93 13.91 -11.38
CA PHE A 93 -6.02 13.45 -12.24
C PHE A 93 -5.54 13.26 -13.69
N HIS A 94 -4.78 14.23 -14.21
CA HIS A 94 -4.26 14.13 -15.55
C HIS A 94 -3.28 12.97 -15.72
N LEU A 95 -2.33 12.80 -14.79
CA LEU A 95 -1.40 11.67 -14.79
C LEU A 95 -2.14 10.33 -14.68
N SER A 96 -3.12 10.20 -13.79
CA SER A 96 -3.92 8.97 -13.66
C SER A 96 -4.62 8.61 -14.97
N ARG A 97 -5.11 9.61 -15.72
CA ARG A 97 -5.71 9.39 -17.05
C ARG A 97 -4.72 8.87 -18.08
N ILE A 98 -3.54 9.46 -18.16
CA ILE A 98 -2.47 9.01 -19.05
C ILE A 98 -2.08 7.58 -18.69
N LEU A 99 -1.84 7.31 -17.41
CA LEU A 99 -1.47 5.99 -16.90
C LEU A 99 -2.57 4.93 -17.06
N GLY A 100 -3.82 5.35 -17.30
CA GLY A 100 -4.96 4.45 -17.45
C GLY A 100 -5.42 3.82 -16.14
N THR A 101 -5.11 4.44 -15.01
CA THR A 101 -5.66 4.08 -13.71
C THR A 101 -6.78 5.04 -13.31
N ASP A 102 -7.77 4.52 -12.60
CA ASP A 102 -8.85 5.32 -12.02
C ASP A 102 -8.70 5.51 -10.51
N MET A 103 -7.54 5.13 -9.93
CA MET A 103 -7.37 5.11 -8.48
C MET A 103 -6.14 5.88 -8.03
N ILE A 104 -6.32 6.70 -6.99
CA ILE A 104 -5.27 7.44 -6.29
C ILE A 104 -5.28 7.00 -4.82
N GLN A 105 -4.12 6.61 -4.29
CA GLN A 105 -3.98 6.25 -2.88
C GLN A 105 -3.58 7.47 -2.05
N ILE A 106 -4.26 7.64 -0.92
CA ILE A 106 -3.99 8.66 0.10
C ILE A 106 -3.56 7.94 1.38
N PRO A 107 -2.30 8.01 1.80
CA PRO A 107 -1.90 7.53 3.11
C PRO A 107 -2.33 8.53 4.18
N SER A 108 -2.71 8.03 5.36
CA SER A 108 -3.05 8.88 6.50
C SER A 108 -1.85 9.76 6.90
N ASN A 109 -2.16 10.98 7.32
CA ASN A 109 -1.16 12.05 7.47
C ASN A 109 -0.14 11.77 8.59
N PHE A 110 1.13 11.89 8.26
CA PHE A 110 2.26 11.75 9.17
C PHE A 110 3.22 12.95 9.11
N LEU A 111 2.71 14.10 8.66
CA LEU A 111 3.50 15.34 8.58
C LEU A 111 4.07 15.67 9.96
N PRO A 112 5.40 15.78 10.11
CA PRO A 112 5.99 16.08 11.41
C PRO A 112 5.59 17.48 11.89
N ALA A 113 5.72 17.72 13.19
CA ALA A 113 5.61 19.05 13.77
C ALA A 113 6.60 20.02 13.09
N ASP A 114 6.31 21.28 13.16
CA ASP A 114 7.19 22.33 12.66
C ASP A 114 8.56 22.25 13.36
N PRO A 115 9.67 22.14 12.61
CA PRO A 115 10.98 21.90 13.20
C PRO A 115 11.51 23.08 14.03
N ASP A 116 11.07 24.31 13.74
CA ASP A 116 11.56 25.49 14.41
C ASP A 116 10.76 25.85 15.67
N THR A 117 9.45 25.60 15.63
CA THR A 117 8.52 25.99 16.69
C THR A 117 7.99 24.82 17.52
N GLY A 118 8.10 23.59 17.03
CA GLY A 118 7.51 22.40 17.63
C GLY A 118 5.98 22.36 17.49
N ALA A 119 5.36 23.30 16.78
CA ALA A 119 3.92 23.35 16.63
C ALA A 119 3.40 22.21 15.76
N ALA A 120 2.25 21.63 16.14
CA ALA A 120 1.56 20.66 15.31
C ALA A 120 1.15 21.31 13.98
N ARG A 121 1.32 20.58 12.88
CA ARG A 121 0.92 21.00 11.52
C ARG A 121 -0.35 20.31 11.04
N THR A 122 -0.81 19.32 11.80
CA THR A 122 -2.02 18.53 11.51
C THR A 122 -2.89 18.43 12.76
N THR A 123 -4.17 18.15 12.56
CA THR A 123 -5.14 17.94 13.65
C THR A 123 -5.78 16.56 13.57
N GLY A 124 -6.14 16.02 14.74
CA GLY A 124 -6.97 14.83 14.90
C GLY A 124 -8.48 15.10 14.88
N ASP A 125 -8.89 16.34 14.55
CA ASP A 125 -10.32 16.65 14.37
C ASP A 125 -10.89 15.84 13.21
N LYS A 126 -11.66 14.81 13.56
CA LYS A 126 -12.25 13.89 12.59
C LYS A 126 -13.23 14.56 11.63
N ASP A 127 -13.90 15.63 12.04
CA ASP A 127 -14.83 16.35 11.16
C ASP A 127 -14.07 17.07 10.06
N LEU A 128 -12.94 17.69 10.39
CA LEU A 128 -12.06 18.32 9.41
C LEU A 128 -11.43 17.27 8.48
N ILE A 129 -10.88 16.17 9.02
CA ILE A 129 -10.30 15.07 8.25
C ILE A 129 -11.32 14.51 7.23
N VAL A 130 -12.53 14.22 7.70
CA VAL A 130 -13.62 13.71 6.84
C VAL A 130 -14.05 14.73 5.79
N SER A 131 -14.11 16.02 6.15
CA SER A 131 -14.44 17.09 5.21
C SER A 131 -13.41 17.20 4.10
N ASP A 132 -12.11 17.15 4.43
CA ASP A 132 -11.02 17.20 3.48
C ASP A 132 -11.09 16.02 2.50
N LEU A 133 -11.23 14.80 3.03
CA LEU A 133 -11.29 13.57 2.21
C LEU A 133 -12.59 13.48 1.38
N ARG A 134 -13.69 14.00 1.89
CA ARG A 134 -14.94 14.11 1.11
C ARG A 134 -14.76 15.06 -0.08
N ARG A 135 -14.03 16.15 0.11
CA ARG A 135 -13.76 17.10 -0.97
C ARG A 135 -13.02 16.47 -2.15
N VAL A 136 -11.95 15.69 -1.91
CA VAL A 136 -11.26 15.02 -3.02
C VAL A 136 -12.14 13.96 -3.67
N ALA A 137 -12.93 13.22 -2.90
CA ALA A 137 -13.86 12.25 -3.42
C ALA A 137 -14.91 12.90 -4.33
N ASP A 138 -15.50 14.04 -3.93
CA ASP A 138 -16.46 14.80 -4.72
C ASP A 138 -15.84 15.33 -6.03
N LEU A 139 -14.60 15.83 -5.98
CA LEU A 139 -13.85 16.25 -7.17
C LEU A 139 -13.51 15.07 -8.09
N GLY A 140 -13.22 13.91 -7.51
CA GLY A 140 -13.01 12.67 -8.26
C GLY A 140 -14.26 12.18 -8.98
N LEU A 141 -15.46 12.32 -8.38
CA LEU A 141 -16.74 11.99 -9.01
C LEU A 141 -17.04 12.85 -10.25
N GLN A 142 -16.55 14.09 -10.27
CA GLN A 142 -16.75 15.01 -11.38
C GLN A 142 -15.83 14.74 -12.57
N GLN A 143 -14.82 13.87 -12.42
CA GLN A 143 -13.87 13.58 -13.48
C GLN A 143 -14.51 12.84 -14.66
N LYS A 144 -14.03 13.16 -15.88
CA LYS A 144 -14.47 12.54 -17.14
C LYS A 144 -13.27 11.82 -17.79
N PRO A 145 -13.49 10.75 -18.57
CA PRO A 145 -14.79 10.12 -18.96
C PRO A 145 -15.41 9.26 -17.84
N SER A 146 -14.68 8.94 -16.79
CA SER A 146 -15.13 8.13 -15.64
C SER A 146 -14.67 8.76 -14.33
N PRO A 147 -15.34 8.54 -13.19
CA PRO A 147 -14.86 8.97 -11.89
C PRO A 147 -13.43 8.48 -11.59
N ILE A 148 -12.71 9.26 -10.78
CA ILE A 148 -11.47 8.82 -10.12
C ILE A 148 -11.84 8.39 -8.70
N ARG A 149 -11.35 7.22 -8.31
CA ARG A 149 -11.49 6.65 -6.97
C ARG A 149 -10.33 7.08 -6.09
N PHE A 150 -10.60 7.19 -4.80
CA PHE A 150 -9.58 7.38 -3.79
C PHE A 150 -9.60 6.23 -2.80
N VAL A 151 -8.43 5.72 -2.49
CA VAL A 151 -8.27 4.70 -1.47
C VAL A 151 -7.45 5.26 -0.32
N TYR A 152 -8.00 5.17 0.89
CA TYR A 152 -7.39 5.68 2.10
C TYR A 152 -6.71 4.54 2.86
N GLU A 153 -5.51 4.78 3.35
CA GLU A 153 -4.70 3.79 4.05
C GLU A 153 -4.21 4.36 5.39
N SER A 154 -4.47 3.65 6.50
CA SER A 154 -3.86 3.98 7.77
C SER A 154 -2.42 3.50 7.83
N LEU A 155 -1.49 4.41 8.12
CA LEU A 155 -0.10 4.05 8.37
C LEU A 155 0.13 3.88 9.88
N ALA A 156 0.84 2.83 10.28
CA ALA A 156 1.10 2.52 11.69
C ALA A 156 1.81 3.64 12.49
N TRP A 157 2.35 4.64 11.79
CA TRP A 157 3.05 5.80 12.36
C TRP A 157 2.36 7.14 12.11
N SER A 158 1.16 7.14 11.54
CA SER A 158 0.43 8.39 11.30
C SER A 158 0.10 9.12 12.59
N ASN A 159 -0.05 10.44 12.47
CA ASN A 159 -0.25 11.32 13.63
C ASN A 159 -1.59 11.05 14.34
N HIS A 160 -2.66 10.75 13.56
CA HIS A 160 -4.02 10.72 14.09
C HIS A 160 -4.79 9.46 13.69
N ILE A 161 -4.74 9.04 12.43
CA ILE A 161 -5.44 7.86 11.92
C ILE A 161 -4.41 6.76 11.66
N ASN A 162 -4.17 5.91 12.67
CA ASN A 162 -3.07 4.94 12.63
C ASN A 162 -3.48 3.48 12.87
N THR A 163 -4.79 3.21 12.95
CA THR A 163 -5.37 1.87 12.96
C THR A 163 -6.34 1.70 11.80
N TRP A 164 -6.57 0.46 11.37
CA TRP A 164 -7.55 0.19 10.32
C TRP A 164 -8.98 0.55 10.77
N GLU A 165 -9.29 0.43 12.08
CA GLU A 165 -10.58 0.79 12.65
C GLU A 165 -10.87 2.29 12.53
N GLU A 166 -9.88 3.13 12.83
CA GLU A 166 -10.00 4.59 12.66
C GLU A 166 -10.11 4.96 11.17
N CYS A 167 -9.33 4.30 10.31
CA CYS A 167 -9.40 4.47 8.86
C CYS A 167 -10.80 4.11 8.34
N TRP A 168 -11.35 3.00 8.80
CA TRP A 168 -12.69 2.56 8.42
C TRP A 168 -13.78 3.53 8.91
N ASP A 169 -13.69 4.03 10.15
CA ASP A 169 -14.60 5.07 10.66
C ASP A 169 -14.59 6.31 9.73
N VAL A 170 -13.40 6.75 9.30
CA VAL A 170 -13.26 7.87 8.36
C VAL A 170 -13.90 7.53 7.02
N VAL A 171 -13.64 6.36 6.44
CA VAL A 171 -14.21 5.93 5.15
C VAL A 171 -15.74 5.88 5.21
N GLN A 172 -16.31 5.34 6.31
CA GLN A 172 -17.76 5.33 6.51
C GLN A 172 -18.34 6.75 6.57
N ARG A 173 -17.67 7.68 7.28
CA ARG A 173 -18.11 9.06 7.43
C ARG A 173 -17.93 9.90 6.18
N VAL A 174 -16.92 9.64 5.36
CA VAL A 174 -16.77 10.26 4.03
C VAL A 174 -17.97 9.94 3.14
N ASP A 175 -18.44 8.71 3.17
CA ASP A 175 -19.67 8.25 2.53
C ASP A 175 -19.77 8.67 1.04
N ARG A 176 -18.77 8.29 0.25
CA ARG A 176 -18.75 8.50 -1.22
C ARG A 176 -18.49 7.18 -1.94
N PRO A 177 -19.18 6.89 -3.06
CA PRO A 177 -19.03 5.61 -3.78
C PRO A 177 -17.60 5.36 -4.30
N ASN A 178 -16.89 6.42 -4.62
CA ASN A 178 -15.51 6.40 -5.12
C ASN A 178 -14.45 6.56 -4.02
N PHE A 179 -14.80 6.41 -2.75
CA PHE A 179 -13.88 6.46 -1.62
C PHE A 179 -13.92 5.14 -0.85
N GLY A 180 -12.76 4.53 -0.64
CA GLY A 180 -12.62 3.22 0.00
C GLY A 180 -11.36 3.10 0.83
N ILE A 181 -11.09 1.89 1.34
CA ILE A 181 -9.96 1.57 2.21
C ILE A 181 -8.98 0.62 1.51
N CYS A 182 -7.68 0.83 1.73
CA CYS A 182 -6.63 -0.17 1.58
C CYS A 182 -6.39 -0.82 2.94
N LEU A 183 -6.36 -2.15 2.97
CA LEU A 183 -5.96 -2.92 4.16
C LEU A 183 -4.54 -3.44 3.95
N ASP A 184 -3.58 -2.89 4.68
CA ASP A 184 -2.19 -3.35 4.69
C ASP A 184 -1.91 -4.18 5.95
N THR A 185 -1.54 -5.45 5.78
CA THR A 185 -1.24 -6.35 6.91
C THR A 185 -0.11 -5.84 7.79
N TYR A 186 0.88 -5.17 7.18
CA TYR A 186 1.97 -4.54 7.95
C TYR A 186 1.47 -3.40 8.83
N ASN A 187 0.67 -2.49 8.29
CA ASN A 187 0.17 -1.36 9.05
C ASN A 187 -0.82 -1.79 10.14
N ILE A 188 -1.66 -2.79 9.86
CA ILE A 188 -2.57 -3.39 10.85
C ILE A 188 -1.77 -3.95 12.03
N ALA A 189 -0.82 -4.85 11.77
CA ALA A 189 -0.02 -5.47 12.82
C ALA A 189 1.03 -4.52 13.41
N GLY A 190 1.60 -3.66 12.59
CA GLY A 190 2.65 -2.72 12.96
C GLY A 190 2.22 -1.68 13.99
N ARG A 191 0.90 -1.42 14.11
CA ARG A 191 0.39 -0.52 15.14
C ARG A 191 -0.05 -1.26 16.39
N VAL A 192 -0.78 -2.36 16.23
CA VAL A 192 -1.47 -3.04 17.34
C VAL A 192 -0.58 -4.08 18.01
N TYR A 193 0.23 -4.79 17.21
CA TYR A 193 1.04 -5.92 17.67
C TYR A 193 2.51 -5.57 17.86
N ALA A 194 3.11 -4.86 16.90
CA ALA A 194 4.53 -4.60 16.88
C ALA A 194 4.92 -3.30 17.61
N ASP A 195 6.07 -3.35 18.28
CA ASP A 195 6.79 -2.17 18.76
C ASP A 195 8.29 -2.35 18.52
N PRO A 196 8.84 -1.74 17.45
CA PRO A 196 10.26 -1.88 17.12
C PRO A 196 11.21 -1.25 18.15
N ALA A 197 10.71 -0.38 19.04
CA ALA A 197 11.51 0.17 20.13
C ALA A 197 11.55 -0.75 21.37
N SER A 198 10.70 -1.79 21.42
CA SER A 198 10.67 -2.74 22.52
C SER A 198 11.73 -3.84 22.32
N PRO A 199 12.41 -4.31 23.38
CA PRO A 199 13.29 -5.47 23.30
C PRO A 199 12.61 -6.75 22.84
N THR A 200 11.29 -6.86 23.04
CA THR A 200 10.49 -8.00 22.58
C THR A 200 10.05 -7.87 21.11
N GLY A 201 10.14 -6.69 20.52
CA GLY A 201 9.55 -6.34 19.22
C GLY A 201 8.03 -6.21 19.26
N LYS A 202 7.40 -6.34 20.44
CA LYS A 202 5.95 -6.34 20.63
C LYS A 202 5.48 -5.23 21.57
N THR A 203 4.25 -4.78 21.38
CA THR A 203 3.52 -3.98 22.38
C THR A 203 3.23 -4.80 23.65
N PRO A 204 2.97 -4.17 24.80
CA PRO A 204 2.76 -4.92 26.05
C PRO A 204 1.64 -5.96 26.00
N ASN A 205 0.56 -5.71 25.28
CA ASN A 205 -0.60 -6.58 25.16
C ASN A 205 -0.81 -7.12 23.74
N ALA A 206 0.29 -7.24 22.98
CA ALA A 206 0.28 -7.51 21.53
C ALA A 206 -0.73 -8.58 21.09
N ASP A 207 -0.68 -9.76 21.73
CA ASP A 207 -1.50 -10.90 21.30
C ASP A 207 -3.00 -10.66 21.62
N ALA A 208 -3.32 -10.07 22.77
CA ALA A 208 -4.70 -9.75 23.16
C ALA A 208 -5.28 -8.61 22.29
N ASP A 209 -4.51 -7.55 22.08
CA ASP A 209 -4.96 -6.40 21.27
C ASP A 209 -5.14 -6.81 19.79
N MET A 210 -4.23 -7.64 19.27
CA MET A 210 -4.35 -8.17 17.91
C MET A 210 -5.58 -9.09 17.79
N HIS A 211 -5.80 -9.99 18.76
CA HIS A 211 -7.00 -10.83 18.77
C HIS A 211 -8.29 -10.00 18.75
N ASN A 212 -8.36 -8.95 19.56
CA ASN A 212 -9.51 -8.06 19.61
C ASN A 212 -9.71 -7.28 18.30
N SER A 213 -8.63 -6.78 17.68
CA SER A 213 -8.67 -6.10 16.39
C SER A 213 -9.17 -7.04 15.29
N LEU A 214 -8.63 -8.27 15.24
CA LEU A 214 -9.06 -9.29 14.28
C LEU A 214 -10.52 -9.74 14.48
N ALA A 215 -10.98 -9.82 15.72
CA ALA A 215 -12.40 -10.12 16.03
C ALA A 215 -13.32 -9.01 15.48
N ARG A 216 -12.92 -7.74 15.58
CA ARG A 216 -13.65 -6.61 14.97
C ARG A 216 -13.64 -6.69 13.45
N LEU A 217 -12.48 -6.97 12.83
CA LEU A 217 -12.35 -7.09 11.38
C LEU A 217 -13.25 -8.21 10.81
N ARG A 218 -13.35 -9.33 11.52
CA ARG A 218 -14.21 -10.46 11.15
C ARG A 218 -15.69 -10.19 11.34
N SER A 219 -16.07 -9.23 12.22
CA SER A 219 -17.47 -8.99 12.57
C SER A 219 -18.28 -8.50 11.38
N ARG A 220 -19.44 -9.13 11.14
CA ARG A 220 -20.37 -8.75 10.07
C ARG A 220 -21.66 -8.11 10.57
N THR A 221 -21.84 -8.05 11.88
CA THR A 221 -23.12 -7.68 12.51
C THR A 221 -23.08 -6.35 13.25
N SER A 222 -21.90 -5.73 13.41
CA SER A 222 -21.79 -4.42 14.08
C SER A 222 -21.99 -3.28 13.08
N ASN A 223 -22.40 -2.11 13.57
CA ASN A 223 -22.44 -0.88 12.77
C ASN A 223 -21.06 -0.46 12.24
N THR A 224 -20.00 -1.09 12.75
CA THR A 224 -18.61 -0.90 12.34
C THR A 224 -18.12 -2.02 11.42
N ALA A 225 -19.00 -2.94 10.99
CA ALA A 225 -18.62 -4.01 10.06
C ALA A 225 -18.08 -3.45 8.75
N ILE A 226 -16.94 -3.97 8.32
CA ILE A 226 -16.34 -3.50 7.08
C ILE A 226 -17.21 -3.94 5.89
N ASN A 227 -17.50 -2.97 5.02
CA ASN A 227 -18.19 -3.24 3.76
C ASN A 227 -17.17 -3.66 2.71
N ILE A 228 -17.25 -4.90 2.23
CA ILE A 228 -16.33 -5.46 1.25
C ILE A 228 -16.21 -4.62 -0.04
N SER A 229 -17.30 -3.96 -0.47
CA SER A 229 -17.28 -3.11 -1.65
C SER A 229 -16.44 -1.84 -1.50
N LYS A 230 -16.08 -1.52 -0.26
CA LYS A 230 -15.22 -0.39 0.10
C LYS A 230 -13.76 -0.79 0.31
N ILE A 231 -13.43 -2.06 0.28
CA ILE A 231 -12.04 -2.52 0.24
C ILE A 231 -11.63 -2.49 -1.24
N PHE A 232 -10.80 -1.50 -1.63
CA PHE A 232 -10.46 -1.32 -3.04
C PHE A 232 -9.29 -2.19 -3.48
N TYR A 233 -8.32 -2.40 -2.60
CA TYR A 233 -7.26 -3.41 -2.73
C TYR A 233 -6.64 -3.71 -1.36
N VAL A 234 -5.77 -4.70 -1.32
CA VAL A 234 -5.13 -5.18 -0.09
C VAL A 234 -3.62 -5.24 -0.32
N GLN A 235 -2.85 -4.86 0.70
CA GLN A 235 -1.40 -5.06 0.72
C GLN A 235 -1.04 -6.15 1.74
N VAL A 236 -0.19 -7.10 1.33
CA VAL A 236 0.19 -8.23 2.17
C VAL A 236 1.70 -8.31 2.28
N VAL A 237 2.22 -7.86 3.40
CA VAL A 237 3.65 -7.89 3.73
C VAL A 237 3.85 -8.14 5.22
N ASP A 238 5.02 -8.67 5.59
CA ASP A 238 5.48 -8.94 6.94
C ASP A 238 6.47 -7.87 7.39
N GLY A 239 6.93 -7.95 8.63
CA GLY A 239 7.97 -7.11 9.20
C GLY A 239 9.01 -7.93 9.93
N GLU A 240 10.28 -7.53 9.82
CA GLU A 240 11.40 -8.15 10.51
C GLU A 240 11.37 -7.77 12.00
N ARG A 241 11.48 -8.77 12.87
CA ARG A 241 11.82 -8.56 14.26
C ARG A 241 13.31 -8.18 14.35
N LEU A 242 13.57 -6.96 14.73
CA LEU A 242 14.94 -6.47 14.87
C LEU A 242 15.67 -7.19 15.99
N SER A 243 16.98 -7.38 15.83
CA SER A 243 17.84 -8.01 16.83
C SER A 243 18.11 -7.13 18.06
N SER A 244 17.91 -5.81 17.92
CA SER A 244 17.99 -4.81 19.00
C SER A 244 16.85 -3.80 18.85
N PRO A 245 16.43 -3.14 19.95
CA PRO A 245 15.43 -2.08 19.88
C PRO A 245 15.85 -0.96 18.93
N LEU A 246 14.89 -0.41 18.21
CA LEU A 246 15.11 0.74 17.33
C LEU A 246 15.06 2.03 18.18
N ASP A 247 16.16 2.29 18.86
CA ASP A 247 16.44 3.53 19.61
C ASP A 247 17.28 4.51 18.76
N GLU A 248 17.74 5.58 19.38
CA GLU A 248 18.54 6.64 18.73
C GLU A 248 19.91 6.15 18.19
N ASN A 249 20.44 5.03 18.70
CA ASN A 249 21.71 4.45 18.28
C ASN A 249 21.54 3.38 17.19
N HIS A 250 20.30 3.00 16.88
CA HIS A 250 20.05 1.95 15.90
C HIS A 250 20.34 2.47 14.46
N PRO A 251 20.96 1.65 13.57
CA PRO A 251 21.32 2.07 12.21
C PRO A 251 20.13 2.58 11.35
N PHE A 252 18.90 2.21 11.70
CA PHE A 252 17.72 2.67 10.98
C PHE A 252 17.14 3.97 11.55
N HIS A 253 17.67 4.47 12.66
CA HIS A 253 17.17 5.68 13.27
C HIS A 253 17.43 6.90 12.36
N VAL A 254 16.38 7.65 12.12
CA VAL A 254 16.47 8.97 11.47
C VAL A 254 15.85 9.99 12.44
N PRO A 255 16.61 10.98 12.90
CA PRO A 255 16.10 12.02 13.80
C PRO A 255 14.84 12.70 13.23
N GLY A 256 13.85 12.91 14.09
CA GLY A 256 12.58 13.53 13.70
C GLY A 256 11.60 12.63 12.95
N GLN A 257 11.96 11.38 12.64
CA GLN A 257 11.02 10.42 12.07
C GLN A 257 10.47 9.46 13.13
N PRO A 258 9.18 9.11 13.09
CA PRO A 258 8.61 8.11 13.98
C PRO A 258 9.33 6.76 13.87
N THR A 259 9.58 6.11 15.00
CA THR A 259 10.30 4.81 15.07
C THR A 259 9.67 3.75 14.15
N ARG A 260 8.33 3.65 14.13
CA ARG A 260 7.62 2.70 13.24
C ARG A 260 7.81 3.05 11.75
N MET A 261 7.99 4.32 11.39
CA MET A 261 8.30 4.73 10.02
C MET A 261 9.73 4.30 9.64
N ASN A 262 10.69 4.48 10.53
CA ASN A 262 12.08 4.02 10.33
C ASN A 262 12.13 2.50 10.14
N TRP A 263 11.39 1.77 10.97
CA TRP A 263 11.23 0.32 10.84
C TRP A 263 10.59 -0.07 9.52
N SER A 264 9.46 0.52 9.15
CA SER A 264 8.76 0.25 7.89
C SER A 264 9.65 0.45 6.66
N ARG A 265 10.45 1.51 6.64
CA ARG A 265 11.30 1.85 5.49
C ARG A 265 12.50 0.92 5.29
N ASN A 266 12.84 0.11 6.30
CA ASN A 266 14.04 -0.71 6.29
C ASN A 266 13.81 -2.21 6.50
N ALA A 267 12.68 -2.59 7.09
CA ALA A 267 12.51 -3.92 7.66
C ALA A 267 11.20 -4.63 7.26
N ARG A 268 10.52 -4.21 6.19
CA ARG A 268 9.43 -5.01 5.61
C ARG A 268 10.00 -6.24 4.94
N LEU A 269 9.29 -7.36 5.06
CA LEU A 269 9.58 -8.66 4.47
C LEU A 269 8.36 -9.17 3.71
N PHE A 270 8.58 -10.04 2.73
CA PHE A 270 7.46 -10.77 2.17
C PHE A 270 6.92 -11.79 3.18
N PRO A 271 5.62 -12.14 3.13
CA PRO A 271 5.07 -13.23 3.93
C PRO A 271 5.88 -14.52 3.79
N PHE A 272 5.96 -15.31 4.86
CA PHE A 272 6.72 -16.58 4.94
C PHE A 272 8.25 -16.43 4.85
N GLU A 273 8.79 -15.28 5.15
CA GLU A 273 10.24 -15.05 5.30
C GLU A 273 10.64 -15.03 6.79
N GLN A 274 10.21 -16.04 7.56
CA GLN A 274 10.58 -16.20 8.99
C GLN A 274 12.06 -16.41 9.18
N ASP A 275 12.74 -17.02 8.23
CA ASP A 275 14.21 -17.18 8.19
C ASP A 275 14.95 -15.83 8.09
N LEU A 276 14.29 -14.80 7.60
CA LEU A 276 14.77 -13.42 7.58
C LEU A 276 14.26 -12.60 8.79
N GLY A 277 13.54 -13.22 9.71
CA GLY A 277 13.02 -12.56 10.91
C GLY A 277 11.57 -12.09 10.82
N GLY A 278 10.82 -12.50 9.81
CA GLY A 278 9.38 -12.20 9.70
C GLY A 278 8.61 -12.74 10.92
N TYR A 279 7.76 -11.89 11.55
CA TYR A 279 7.13 -12.27 12.83
C TYR A 279 5.71 -11.71 13.04
N LEU A 280 5.22 -10.90 12.12
CA LEU A 280 3.88 -10.36 12.24
C LEU A 280 2.82 -11.44 11.97
N PRO A 281 1.63 -11.36 12.58
CA PRO A 281 0.55 -12.33 12.39
C PRO A 281 -0.15 -12.16 11.02
N VAL A 282 0.64 -12.06 9.93
CA VAL A 282 0.18 -11.76 8.58
C VAL A 282 -0.82 -12.80 8.08
N LEU A 283 -0.55 -14.09 8.37
CA LEU A 283 -1.44 -15.17 7.91
C LEU A 283 -2.82 -15.10 8.55
N ASP A 284 -2.90 -14.74 9.85
CA ASP A 284 -4.18 -14.60 10.55
C ASP A 284 -4.99 -13.43 9.99
N ILE A 285 -4.33 -12.30 9.70
CA ILE A 285 -4.96 -11.13 9.08
C ILE A 285 -5.44 -11.50 7.67
N ALA A 286 -4.57 -12.08 6.85
CA ALA A 286 -4.88 -12.48 5.49
C ALA A 286 -6.03 -13.49 5.43
N LYS A 287 -6.07 -14.48 6.33
CA LYS A 287 -7.18 -15.44 6.44
C LYS A 287 -8.51 -14.75 6.67
N ILE A 288 -8.56 -13.74 7.54
CA ILE A 288 -9.80 -13.00 7.77
C ILE A 288 -10.20 -12.22 6.51
N ILE A 289 -9.27 -11.51 5.88
CA ILE A 289 -9.57 -10.71 4.69
C ILE A 289 -10.06 -11.59 3.53
N PHE A 290 -9.35 -12.66 3.24
CA PHE A 290 -9.61 -13.47 2.05
C PHE A 290 -10.67 -14.56 2.28
N ASN A 291 -10.61 -15.29 3.40
CA ASN A 291 -11.53 -16.41 3.64
C ASN A 291 -12.78 -16.00 4.40
N ASP A 292 -12.65 -15.19 5.47
CA ASP A 292 -13.81 -14.86 6.32
C ASP A 292 -14.62 -13.70 5.72
N ILE A 293 -13.98 -12.62 5.27
CA ILE A 293 -14.62 -11.49 4.59
C ILE A 293 -14.94 -11.84 3.14
N GLY A 294 -14.07 -12.62 2.49
CA GLY A 294 -14.24 -13.05 1.11
C GLY A 294 -13.85 -11.95 0.12
N PHE A 295 -12.84 -11.14 0.46
CA PHE A 295 -12.35 -10.11 -0.46
C PHE A 295 -11.86 -10.72 -1.77
N GLN A 296 -12.25 -10.11 -2.88
CA GLN A 296 -11.84 -10.47 -4.24
C GLN A 296 -11.37 -9.20 -4.95
N GLY A 297 -10.11 -9.16 -5.34
CA GLY A 297 -9.57 -7.98 -6.00
C GLY A 297 -8.04 -8.01 -6.06
N TRP A 298 -7.47 -6.86 -6.22
CA TRP A 298 -6.01 -6.70 -6.29
C TRP A 298 -5.36 -6.94 -4.93
N VAL A 299 -4.27 -7.70 -4.97
CA VAL A 299 -3.39 -7.92 -3.81
C VAL A 299 -2.00 -7.45 -4.19
N SER A 300 -1.47 -6.54 -3.41
CA SER A 300 -0.13 -6.00 -3.61
C SER A 300 0.84 -6.50 -2.53
N LEU A 301 2.11 -6.59 -2.87
CA LEU A 301 3.20 -6.92 -1.96
C LEU A 301 4.08 -5.69 -1.78
N GLU A 302 3.61 -4.70 -1.00
CA GLU A 302 4.29 -3.42 -0.83
C GLU A 302 5.50 -3.53 0.09
N LEU A 303 6.64 -3.85 -0.49
CA LEU A 303 7.88 -4.03 0.25
C LEU A 303 8.66 -2.71 0.38
N PHE A 304 9.08 -2.38 1.61
CA PHE A 304 10.09 -1.39 1.92
C PHE A 304 11.18 -2.05 2.76
N SER A 305 12.28 -2.41 2.13
CA SER A 305 13.41 -3.04 2.79
C SER A 305 14.71 -2.28 2.54
N ARG A 306 15.66 -2.37 3.47
CA ARG A 306 17.02 -1.86 3.26
C ARG A 306 17.71 -2.49 2.06
N THR A 307 17.43 -3.78 1.79
CA THR A 307 18.02 -4.52 0.68
C THR A 307 17.63 -3.98 -0.70
N LEU A 308 16.57 -3.19 -0.80
CA LEU A 308 16.17 -2.48 -2.03
C LEU A 308 17.15 -1.37 -2.44
N ALA A 309 18.07 -1.00 -1.54
CA ALA A 309 19.13 -0.02 -1.80
C ALA A 309 20.43 -0.66 -2.28
N GLU A 310 20.53 -1.98 -2.34
CA GLU A 310 21.70 -2.68 -2.86
C GLU A 310 21.85 -2.42 -4.36
N PRO A 311 22.97 -1.88 -4.83
CA PRO A 311 23.17 -1.62 -6.25
C PRO A 311 23.36 -2.92 -7.03
N GLY A 312 22.93 -2.92 -8.29
CA GLY A 312 23.14 -4.04 -9.20
C GLY A 312 21.86 -4.67 -9.74
N PRO A 313 21.95 -5.35 -10.88
CA PRO A 313 20.76 -5.83 -11.59
C PRO A 313 20.05 -6.99 -10.89
N LEU A 314 20.74 -7.72 -10.00
CA LEU A 314 20.18 -8.85 -9.30
C LEU A 314 19.19 -8.43 -8.19
N THR A 315 19.29 -7.22 -7.67
CA THR A 315 18.41 -6.74 -6.61
C THR A 315 16.95 -6.73 -7.05
N VAL A 316 16.65 -6.15 -8.21
CA VAL A 316 15.29 -6.09 -8.76
C VAL A 316 14.74 -7.49 -9.00
N ARG A 317 15.52 -8.33 -9.65
CA ARG A 317 15.18 -9.74 -9.95
C ARG A 317 14.91 -10.56 -8.70
N GLU A 318 15.79 -10.47 -7.71
CA GLU A 318 15.66 -11.25 -6.48
C GLU A 318 14.41 -10.85 -5.69
N HIS A 319 14.09 -9.55 -5.59
CA HIS A 319 12.87 -9.10 -4.92
C HIS A 319 11.61 -9.53 -5.69
N ALA A 320 11.61 -9.46 -7.02
CA ALA A 320 10.51 -9.97 -7.83
C ALA A 320 10.30 -11.47 -7.63
N ARG A 321 11.39 -12.25 -7.62
CA ARG A 321 11.35 -13.69 -7.36
C ARG A 321 10.84 -14.02 -5.95
N ARG A 322 11.38 -13.36 -4.92
CA ARG A 322 10.98 -13.58 -3.52
C ARG A 322 9.49 -13.29 -3.31
N GLY A 323 9.01 -12.15 -3.81
CA GLY A 323 7.60 -11.81 -3.72
C GLY A 323 6.71 -12.84 -4.41
N ARG A 324 7.09 -13.31 -5.60
CA ARG A 324 6.31 -14.36 -6.30
C ARG A 324 6.30 -15.69 -5.54
N VAL A 325 7.42 -16.09 -4.96
CA VAL A 325 7.50 -17.30 -4.11
C VAL A 325 6.59 -17.16 -2.89
N SER A 326 6.63 -16.01 -2.23
CA SER A 326 5.78 -15.68 -1.09
C SER A 326 4.29 -15.74 -1.45
N TRP A 327 3.91 -15.11 -2.57
CA TRP A 327 2.55 -15.13 -3.08
C TRP A 327 2.04 -16.55 -3.35
N ASN A 328 2.86 -17.38 -4.01
CA ASN A 328 2.49 -18.77 -4.28
C ASN A 328 2.23 -19.58 -2.99
N LYS A 329 3.06 -19.34 -1.95
CA LYS A 329 2.83 -19.95 -0.63
C LYS A 329 1.51 -19.47 -0.02
N LEU A 330 1.22 -18.16 -0.09
CA LEU A 330 -0.02 -17.59 0.45
C LEU A 330 -1.24 -18.15 -0.25
N VAL A 331 -1.22 -18.21 -1.57
CA VAL A 331 -2.28 -18.81 -2.40
C VAL A 331 -2.53 -20.27 -1.99
N GLY A 332 -1.45 -21.06 -1.84
CA GLY A 332 -1.55 -22.46 -1.45
C GLY A 332 -2.12 -22.65 -0.05
N VAL A 333 -1.65 -21.87 0.94
CA VAL A 333 -2.08 -22.00 2.35
C VAL A 333 -3.53 -21.55 2.55
N LEU A 334 -3.97 -20.50 1.86
CA LEU A 334 -5.32 -19.95 1.99
C LEU A 334 -6.32 -20.53 0.99
N GLY A 335 -5.87 -21.38 0.05
CA GLY A 335 -6.71 -21.95 -0.99
C GLY A 335 -7.25 -20.91 -1.98
N LEU A 336 -6.51 -19.83 -2.24
CA LEU A 336 -6.91 -18.79 -3.16
C LEU A 336 -6.78 -19.23 -4.61
N ARG A 337 -7.45 -18.51 -5.51
CA ARG A 337 -7.32 -18.70 -6.96
C ARG A 337 -6.91 -17.40 -7.62
N GLU A 338 -5.85 -17.45 -8.42
CA GLU A 338 -5.48 -16.31 -9.26
C GLU A 338 -6.47 -16.21 -10.45
N SER A 339 -6.94 -14.99 -10.72
CA SER A 339 -7.67 -14.68 -11.95
C SER A 339 -6.77 -13.88 -12.89
N TYR A 340 -6.73 -14.29 -14.14
CA TYR A 340 -6.00 -13.58 -15.19
C TYR A 340 -6.98 -12.69 -15.98
N PRO A 341 -6.58 -11.48 -16.40
CA PRO A 341 -7.41 -10.67 -17.30
C PRO A 341 -7.74 -11.46 -18.55
N CYS A 342 -8.97 -11.32 -19.02
CA CYS A 342 -9.41 -11.98 -20.27
C CYS A 342 -8.52 -11.51 -21.43
N GLY A 343 -7.76 -12.43 -22.06
CA GLY A 343 -6.78 -12.14 -23.11
C GLY A 343 -5.33 -12.48 -22.77
N TYR A 344 -5.05 -12.87 -21.54
CA TYR A 344 -3.71 -13.33 -21.14
C TYR A 344 -3.51 -14.80 -21.57
N LEU A 345 -2.91 -15.01 -22.73
CA LEU A 345 -2.35 -16.31 -23.14
C LEU A 345 -0.92 -16.39 -22.57
N GLY A 346 -0.80 -16.64 -21.28
CA GLY A 346 0.48 -16.88 -20.62
C GLY A 346 1.12 -18.16 -21.15
N GLY A 347 2.18 -18.01 -21.91
CA GLY A 347 2.99 -19.09 -22.42
C GLY A 347 3.92 -19.72 -21.39
N TYR A 348 3.37 -20.25 -20.27
CA TYR A 348 4.03 -21.29 -19.45
C TYR A 348 2.95 -22.10 -18.75
N SER A 349 2.73 -23.31 -19.28
CA SER A 349 1.92 -24.35 -18.68
C SER A 349 2.52 -24.79 -17.34
N LEU A 350 1.90 -24.40 -16.24
CA LEU A 350 2.04 -25.11 -14.99
C LEU A 350 0.87 -26.10 -14.90
N SER A 351 1.22 -27.36 -14.88
CA SER A 351 0.35 -28.54 -14.82
C SER A 351 -0.79 -28.37 -13.82
N THR A 352 -1.97 -28.67 -14.34
CA THR A 352 -3.26 -28.90 -13.69
C THR A 352 -3.19 -29.62 -12.35
N TRP A 353 -3.74 -28.97 -11.32
CA TRP A 353 -4.31 -29.66 -10.17
C TRP A 353 -5.82 -29.44 -10.20
N THR A 354 -6.55 -30.48 -10.60
CA THR A 354 -8.00 -30.54 -10.48
C THR A 354 -8.38 -31.21 -9.17
N SER A 355 -9.13 -30.54 -8.32
CA SER A 355 -10.15 -31.21 -7.49
C SER A 355 -11.19 -30.16 -7.07
N GLY A 356 -12.44 -30.52 -7.32
CA GLY A 356 -13.57 -29.63 -7.30
C GLY A 356 -14.05 -29.21 -5.94
N ALA A 357 -14.64 -28.03 -5.95
CA ALA A 357 -15.88 -27.64 -5.27
C ALA A 357 -16.17 -26.18 -5.62
N ASP A 358 -17.40 -25.91 -5.99
CA ASP A 358 -17.90 -24.63 -6.48
C ASP A 358 -17.94 -23.56 -5.38
N SER A 359 -17.07 -22.58 -5.50
CA SER A 359 -17.26 -21.15 -5.15
C SER A 359 -15.97 -20.41 -5.50
N THR A 360 -15.98 -19.73 -6.64
CA THR A 360 -14.80 -19.07 -7.20
C THR A 360 -14.53 -17.74 -6.50
N VAL A 361 -13.59 -17.73 -5.58
CA VAL A 361 -12.95 -16.51 -5.07
C VAL A 361 -11.80 -16.15 -6.02
N GLN A 362 -11.81 -14.97 -6.61
CA GLN A 362 -10.80 -14.52 -7.57
C GLN A 362 -9.95 -13.39 -7.01
N HIS A 363 -8.63 -13.56 -7.02
CA HIS A 363 -7.64 -12.54 -6.62
C HIS A 363 -6.64 -12.27 -7.75
N ARG A 364 -6.05 -11.07 -7.74
CA ARG A 364 -5.01 -10.65 -8.70
C ARG A 364 -3.78 -10.17 -7.93
N LEU A 365 -2.61 -10.59 -8.35
CA LEU A 365 -1.32 -10.14 -7.84
C LEU A 365 -0.79 -8.92 -8.61
#